data_aea97e07e9a1e0db37dc62db75fc0bc6
#
_entry.id   aea97e07e9a1e0db37dc62db75fc0bc6
#
_cell.length_a   1.000
_cell.length_b   1.000
_cell.length_c   1.000
_cell.angle_alpha   90.00
_cell.angle_beta   90.00
_cell.angle_gamma   90.00
#
_symmetry.space_group_name_H-M   'P 1'
#
loop_
_entity.id
_entity.type
_entity.pdbx_description
1 polymer ?
#
loop_
_entity_poly.entity_id
_entity_poly.type
_entity_poly.pdbx_seq_one_letter_code
_entity_poly.pdbx_strand_id
1 'polypeptide(L)'
;TDWLEAQAFDFDVITDEDLHWEGSALLSPYRVILTGSHPEYWSEQMLDALTDYLNQGGRLMYLGGNGFYWVTNIDPVLRHTVEIRRWGGTQTWGAQPGEHYLSTTGEMGGLWRARGRAPQRLVGVGFTAQGPGHGMPFARQPDSFDPRVSFIFEGIGDEELIGDFPNLVMEYGASSFEIDRMDFQL
;
A
#
# COMPACT_ATOMS: atom_id res chain seq x y z
N THR A 1 10.31 -4.83 10.54
CA THR A 1 11.80 -4.85 10.52
C THR A 1 12.40 -6.13 11.05
N ASP A 2 11.83 -6.74 12.09
CA ASP A 2 12.35 -7.95 12.78
C ASP A 2 12.72 -9.09 11.84
N TRP A 3 11.91 -9.31 10.79
CA TRP A 3 12.22 -10.30 9.77
C TRP A 3 13.49 -9.95 8.98
N LEU A 4 13.65 -8.69 8.58
CA LEU A 4 14.85 -8.22 7.85
C LEU A 4 16.11 -8.39 8.72
N GLU A 5 16.00 -8.03 10.00
CA GLU A 5 17.07 -8.19 10.97
C GLU A 5 17.43 -9.67 11.17
N ALA A 6 16.40 -10.52 11.35
CA ALA A 6 16.60 -11.97 11.52
C ALA A 6 17.24 -12.63 10.30
N GLN A 7 17.02 -12.10 9.10
CA GLN A 7 17.65 -12.56 7.86
C GLN A 7 18.96 -11.85 7.53
N ALA A 8 19.42 -10.95 8.41
CA ALA A 8 20.65 -10.17 8.24
C ALA A 8 20.71 -9.36 6.93
N PHE A 9 19.56 -8.84 6.50
CA PHE A 9 19.53 -7.84 5.42
C PHE A 9 20.04 -6.49 5.94
N ASP A 10 20.79 -5.82 5.09
CA ASP A 10 21.17 -4.42 5.32
C ASP A 10 20.02 -3.51 4.81
N PHE A 11 19.46 -2.68 5.68
CA PHE A 11 18.32 -1.83 5.35
C PHE A 11 18.31 -0.55 6.19
N ASP A 12 17.69 0.48 5.64
CA ASP A 12 17.34 1.71 6.33
C ASP A 12 15.82 1.81 6.47
N VAL A 13 15.37 2.59 7.44
CA VAL A 13 13.95 2.94 7.63
C VAL A 13 13.77 4.41 7.31
N ILE A 14 12.84 4.71 6.43
CA ILE A 14 12.44 6.06 6.07
C ILE A 14 10.98 6.29 6.47
N THR A 15 10.62 7.52 6.79
CA THR A 15 9.25 7.88 7.13
C THR A 15 8.49 8.44 5.93
N ASP A 16 7.17 8.43 6.03
CA ASP A 16 6.31 9.07 5.03
C ASP A 16 6.59 10.58 4.92
N GLU A 17 6.90 11.23 6.06
CA GLU A 17 7.29 12.64 6.06
C GLU A 17 8.59 12.87 5.27
N ASP A 18 9.60 12.04 5.49
CA ASP A 18 10.87 12.15 4.75
C ASP A 18 10.61 12.00 3.25
N LEU A 19 9.83 10.99 2.86
CA LEU A 19 9.48 10.78 1.46
C LEU A 19 8.71 11.96 0.87
N HIS A 20 7.77 12.54 1.63
CA HIS A 20 7.02 13.70 1.21
C HIS A 20 7.92 14.91 0.91
N TRP A 21 8.89 15.17 1.79
CA TRP A 21 9.73 16.37 1.68
C TRP A 21 10.95 16.20 0.77
N GLU A 22 11.53 15.02 0.72
CA GLU A 22 12.76 14.76 -0.01
C GLU A 22 12.53 14.16 -1.40
N GLY A 23 11.35 13.58 -1.62
CA GLY A 23 10.94 13.07 -2.93
C GLY A 23 11.76 11.87 -3.40
N SER A 24 11.86 11.71 -4.71
CA SER A 24 12.54 10.56 -5.34
C SER A 24 14.05 10.50 -5.04
N ALA A 25 14.66 11.61 -4.66
CA ALA A 25 16.07 11.63 -4.25
C ALA A 25 16.33 10.74 -3.03
N LEU A 26 15.38 10.70 -2.08
CA LEU A 26 15.45 9.83 -0.91
C LEU A 26 15.47 8.35 -1.29
N LEU A 27 14.72 7.97 -2.32
CA LEU A 27 14.61 6.57 -2.76
C LEU A 27 15.77 6.11 -3.65
N SER A 28 16.44 7.04 -4.31
CA SER A 28 17.43 6.75 -5.36
C SER A 28 18.62 5.86 -4.93
N PRO A 29 19.10 5.89 -3.67
CA PRO A 29 20.18 5.02 -3.22
C PRO A 29 19.77 3.54 -3.08
N TYR A 30 18.48 3.26 -2.98
CA TYR A 30 18.00 1.91 -2.68
C TYR A 30 17.65 1.14 -3.94
N ARG A 31 17.98 -0.14 -3.94
CA ARG A 31 17.66 -1.06 -5.04
C ARG A 31 16.23 -1.58 -4.98
N VAL A 32 15.70 -1.67 -3.77
CA VAL A 32 14.35 -2.18 -3.46
C VAL A 32 13.76 -1.34 -2.35
N ILE A 33 12.52 -0.94 -2.52
CA ILE A 33 11.69 -0.33 -1.48
C ILE A 33 10.67 -1.34 -1.01
N LEU A 34 10.50 -1.46 0.32
CA LEU A 34 9.47 -2.27 0.93
C LEU A 34 8.44 -1.34 1.60
N THR A 35 7.16 -1.62 1.40
CA THR A 35 6.11 -0.94 2.16
C THR A 35 5.81 -1.67 3.46
N GLY A 36 5.22 -0.96 4.41
CA GLY A 36 4.61 -1.57 5.58
C GLY A 36 3.32 -2.34 5.25
N SER A 37 2.65 -2.84 6.27
CA SER A 37 1.47 -3.70 6.13
C SER A 37 0.24 -2.99 5.55
N HIS A 38 0.04 -1.69 5.86
CA HIS A 38 -1.06 -0.88 5.35
C HIS A 38 -0.59 0.52 4.94
N PRO A 39 0.03 0.68 3.77
CA PRO A 39 0.48 1.99 3.29
C PRO A 39 -0.69 2.76 2.65
N GLU A 40 -1.70 3.11 3.46
CA GLU A 40 -2.96 3.70 3.00
C GLU A 40 -2.87 5.19 2.65
N TYR A 41 -2.04 5.93 3.37
CA TYR A 41 -2.08 7.39 3.44
C TYR A 41 -0.93 7.98 2.65
N TRP A 42 -1.22 8.49 1.47
CA TRP A 42 -0.22 9.01 0.54
C TRP A 42 -0.49 10.46 0.17
N SER A 43 0.54 11.27 0.21
CA SER A 43 0.51 12.59 -0.41
C SER A 43 0.80 12.49 -1.90
N GLU A 44 0.51 13.55 -2.65
CA GLU A 44 0.83 13.61 -4.07
C GLU A 44 2.33 13.51 -4.30
N GLN A 45 3.13 14.22 -3.49
CA GLN A 45 4.59 14.20 -3.54
C GLN A 45 5.17 12.80 -3.33
N MET A 46 4.62 12.05 -2.38
CA MET A 46 5.05 10.66 -2.14
C MET A 46 4.72 9.76 -3.33
N LEU A 47 3.53 9.89 -3.92
CA LEU A 47 3.15 9.13 -5.11
C LEU A 47 4.01 9.47 -6.32
N ASP A 48 4.33 10.74 -6.51
CA ASP A 48 5.22 11.20 -7.57
C ASP A 48 6.64 10.64 -7.37
N ALA A 49 7.16 10.74 -6.15
CA ALA A 49 8.48 10.22 -5.81
C ALA A 49 8.60 8.72 -6.09
N LEU A 50 7.61 7.93 -5.68
CA LEU A 50 7.59 6.50 -5.94
C LEU A 50 7.43 6.17 -7.44
N THR A 51 6.57 6.92 -8.14
CA THR A 51 6.40 6.78 -9.58
C THR A 51 7.70 7.04 -10.33
N ASP A 52 8.40 8.11 -9.98
CA ASP A 52 9.68 8.46 -10.57
C ASP A 52 10.75 7.40 -10.29
N TYR A 53 10.81 6.91 -9.06
CA TYR A 53 11.73 5.84 -8.67
C TYR A 53 11.49 4.56 -9.49
N LEU A 54 10.24 4.15 -9.66
CA LEU A 54 9.89 2.96 -10.46
C LEU A 54 10.20 3.17 -11.95
N ASN A 55 9.93 4.35 -12.50
CA ASN A 55 10.24 4.69 -13.88
C ASN A 55 11.75 4.68 -14.17
N GLN A 56 12.57 4.93 -13.16
CA GLN A 56 14.04 4.85 -13.23
C GLN A 56 14.58 3.43 -13.03
N GLY A 57 13.70 2.43 -12.91
CA GLY A 57 14.07 1.02 -12.76
C GLY A 57 14.22 0.54 -11.32
N GLY A 58 13.77 1.33 -10.36
CA GLY A 58 13.62 0.92 -8.96
C GLY A 58 12.64 -0.24 -8.81
N ARG A 59 12.71 -0.94 -7.70
CA ARG A 59 11.87 -2.11 -7.41
C ARG A 59 11.08 -1.88 -6.14
N LEU A 60 9.82 -2.29 -6.17
CA LEU A 60 8.92 -2.18 -5.03
C LEU A 60 8.45 -3.58 -4.60
N MET A 61 8.49 -3.84 -3.31
CA MET A 61 7.78 -4.93 -2.66
C MET A 61 6.61 -4.33 -1.87
N TYR A 62 5.43 -4.40 -2.44
CA TYR A 62 4.19 -4.01 -1.77
C TYR A 62 3.68 -5.21 -0.97
N LEU A 63 3.92 -5.20 0.33
CA LEU A 63 3.69 -6.33 1.24
C LEU A 63 2.49 -6.10 2.16
N GLY A 64 1.45 -5.50 1.66
CA GLY A 64 0.30 -5.17 2.47
C GLY A 64 -0.99 -5.05 1.67
N GLY A 65 -2.02 -4.62 2.34
CA GLY A 65 -3.31 -4.30 1.77
C GLY A 65 -3.60 -2.80 1.82
N ASN A 66 -4.65 -2.37 1.13
CA ASN A 66 -5.21 -1.03 1.27
C ASN A 66 -4.25 0.12 0.84
N GLY A 67 -3.17 -0.20 0.17
CA GLY A 67 -2.14 0.77 -0.15
C GLY A 67 -2.58 1.82 -1.15
N PHE A 68 -1.94 3.01 -1.07
CA PHE A 68 -2.10 4.12 -2.02
C PHE A 68 -3.56 4.60 -2.12
N TYR A 69 -4.24 4.61 -0.99
CA TYR A 69 -5.71 4.67 -0.95
C TYR A 69 -6.23 6.08 -0.71
N TRP A 70 -5.90 6.67 0.46
CA TRP A 70 -6.40 7.97 0.88
C TRP A 70 -5.52 9.13 0.42
N VAL A 71 -6.18 10.16 -0.12
CA VAL A 71 -5.54 11.46 -0.33
C VAL A 71 -5.16 12.04 1.02
N THR A 72 -3.88 12.27 1.20
CA THR A 72 -3.29 12.80 2.42
C THR A 72 -2.52 14.07 2.07
N ASN A 73 -2.56 15.07 2.93
CA ASN A 73 -1.71 16.24 2.81
C ASN A 73 -0.91 16.45 4.09
N ILE A 74 0.34 16.88 3.95
CA ILE A 74 1.18 17.33 5.05
C ILE A 74 1.26 18.85 4.94
N ASP A 75 0.90 19.55 6.02
CA ASP A 75 0.86 21.01 6.04
C ASP A 75 2.26 21.59 5.79
N PRO A 76 2.43 22.44 4.77
CA PRO A 76 3.73 23.00 4.45
C PRO A 76 4.28 23.98 5.49
N VAL A 77 3.42 24.49 6.35
CA VAL A 77 3.81 25.43 7.44
C VAL A 77 3.97 24.68 8.76
N LEU A 78 2.96 23.88 9.11
CA LEU A 78 2.96 23.01 10.29
C LEU A 78 3.39 21.60 9.88
N ARG A 79 4.62 21.42 9.52
CA ARG A 79 5.20 20.25 8.84
C ARG A 79 4.89 18.90 9.47
N HIS A 80 4.45 18.86 10.72
CA HIS A 80 4.05 17.65 11.43
C HIS A 80 2.53 17.48 11.50
N THR A 81 1.76 18.31 10.79
CA THR A 81 0.31 18.22 10.72
C THR A 81 -0.10 17.50 9.44
N VAL A 82 -0.77 16.36 9.62
CA VAL A 82 -1.31 15.55 8.53
C VAL A 82 -2.81 15.75 8.44
N GLU A 83 -3.32 16.04 7.27
CA GLU A 83 -4.74 16.20 7.02
C GLU A 83 -5.26 15.14 6.06
N ILE A 84 -6.38 14.51 6.45
CA ILE A 84 -7.08 13.49 5.67
C ILE A 84 -8.57 13.77 5.75
N ARG A 85 -9.28 13.68 4.62
CA ARG A 85 -10.74 13.78 4.54
C ARG A 85 -11.28 12.50 3.92
N ARG A 86 -11.75 11.59 4.76
CA ARG A 86 -12.25 10.27 4.32
C ARG A 86 -13.66 10.38 3.75
N TRP A 87 -13.79 10.26 2.45
CA TRP A 87 -15.07 10.11 1.80
C TRP A 87 -14.94 9.24 0.53
N GLY A 88 -16.04 8.67 0.06
CA GLY A 88 -16.07 7.93 -1.20
C GLY A 88 -15.44 6.53 -1.17
N GLY A 89 -15.02 6.05 -0.01
CA GLY A 89 -14.44 4.71 0.19
C GLY A 89 -15.09 3.94 1.33
N THR A 90 -14.41 2.95 1.84
CA THR A 90 -14.81 2.26 3.06
C THR A 90 -14.47 3.09 4.29
N GLN A 91 -15.23 2.92 5.37
CA GLN A 91 -15.01 3.64 6.64
C GLN A 91 -14.94 5.16 6.46
N THR A 92 -15.83 5.68 5.63
CA THR A 92 -15.98 7.12 5.44
C THR A 92 -16.55 7.78 6.69
N TRP A 93 -16.18 9.03 6.90
CA TRP A 93 -16.77 9.82 7.97
C TRP A 93 -18.09 10.45 7.52
N GLY A 94 -19.04 10.52 8.42
CA GLY A 94 -20.20 11.40 8.25
C GLY A 94 -19.75 12.84 8.36
N ALA A 95 -19.69 13.55 7.24
CA ALA A 95 -19.20 14.91 7.18
C ALA A 95 -20.31 15.86 6.75
N GLN A 96 -20.27 17.11 7.23
CA GLN A 96 -21.12 18.18 6.74
C GLN A 96 -20.66 18.64 5.34
N PRO A 97 -21.52 19.27 4.55
CA PRO A 97 -21.12 19.87 3.28
C PRO A 97 -19.90 20.79 3.44
N GLY A 98 -18.88 20.55 2.63
CA GLY A 98 -17.61 21.28 2.68
C GLY A 98 -16.50 20.63 3.48
N GLU A 99 -16.82 19.73 4.40
CA GLU A 99 -15.79 19.02 5.20
C GLU A 99 -15.02 17.93 4.44
N HIS A 100 -15.41 17.67 3.19
CA HIS A 100 -14.66 16.76 2.30
C HIS A 100 -13.42 17.41 1.68
N TYR A 101 -13.25 18.71 1.86
CA TYR A 101 -12.12 19.45 1.32
C TYR A 101 -11.01 19.58 2.37
N LEU A 102 -9.77 19.43 1.91
CA LEU A 102 -8.59 19.68 2.72
C LEU A 102 -8.53 21.18 3.06
N SER A 103 -8.43 21.51 4.32
CA SER A 103 -8.36 22.91 4.78
C SER A 103 -7.04 23.58 4.40
N THR A 104 -5.99 22.77 4.25
CA THR A 104 -4.64 23.21 3.91
C THR A 104 -4.47 23.58 2.43
N THR A 105 -5.16 22.89 1.52
CA THR A 105 -5.00 23.10 0.07
C THR A 105 -6.29 23.53 -0.63
N GLY A 106 -7.44 23.38 0.01
CA GLY A 106 -8.75 23.60 -0.62
C GLY A 106 -9.16 22.51 -1.62
N GLU A 107 -8.37 21.47 -1.76
CA GLU A 107 -8.66 20.36 -2.66
C GLU A 107 -9.59 19.34 -2.00
N MET A 108 -10.33 18.61 -2.83
CA MET A 108 -11.16 17.52 -2.35
C MET A 108 -10.30 16.36 -1.85
N GLY A 109 -10.55 15.86 -0.65
CA GLY A 109 -9.93 14.66 -0.11
C GLY A 109 -10.45 13.39 -0.78
N GLY A 110 -10.64 12.33 -0.03
CA GLY A 110 -11.14 11.04 -0.51
C GLY A 110 -10.06 10.16 -1.09
N LEU A 111 -10.39 9.47 -2.17
CA LEU A 111 -9.54 8.41 -2.73
C LEU A 111 -8.67 8.91 -3.89
N TRP A 112 -7.44 8.44 -3.94
CA TRP A 112 -6.54 8.66 -5.08
C TRP A 112 -7.10 8.13 -6.40
N ARG A 113 -7.87 7.03 -6.36
CA ARG A 113 -8.57 6.52 -7.56
C ARG A 113 -9.54 7.52 -8.17
N ALA A 114 -10.22 8.33 -7.34
CA ALA A 114 -11.13 9.37 -7.81
C ALA A 114 -10.41 10.55 -8.46
N ARG A 115 -9.11 10.68 -8.24
CA ARG A 115 -8.22 11.65 -8.87
C ARG A 115 -7.43 11.08 -10.06
N GLY A 116 -7.83 9.93 -10.59
CA GLY A 116 -7.15 9.26 -11.71
C GLY A 116 -5.85 8.56 -11.33
N ARG A 117 -5.53 8.48 -10.04
CA ARG A 117 -4.32 7.81 -9.51
C ARG A 117 -4.72 6.52 -8.77
N ALA A 118 -5.38 5.61 -9.48
CA ALA A 118 -5.76 4.32 -8.90
C ALA A 118 -4.51 3.50 -8.53
N PRO A 119 -4.49 2.84 -7.37
CA PRO A 119 -3.38 1.97 -6.95
C PRO A 119 -2.95 0.96 -8.01
N GLN A 120 -3.92 0.39 -8.74
CA GLN A 120 -3.67 -0.58 -9.81
C GLN A 120 -2.72 -0.06 -10.91
N ARG A 121 -2.70 1.26 -11.15
CA ARG A 121 -1.79 1.85 -12.15
C ARG A 121 -0.35 1.93 -11.65
N LEU A 122 -0.15 1.95 -10.34
CA LEU A 122 1.16 2.05 -9.73
C LEU A 122 1.74 0.68 -9.38
N VAL A 123 0.94 -0.18 -8.76
CA VAL A 123 1.38 -1.46 -8.17
C VAL A 123 0.67 -2.68 -8.72
N GLY A 124 -0.21 -2.53 -9.71
CA GLY A 124 -0.94 -3.63 -10.36
C GLY A 124 -2.15 -4.15 -9.58
N VAL A 125 -2.28 -3.83 -8.32
CA VAL A 125 -3.38 -4.25 -7.44
C VAL A 125 -3.96 -3.06 -6.68
N GLY A 126 -5.18 -3.20 -6.18
CA GLY A 126 -5.79 -2.17 -5.34
C GLY A 126 -6.95 -2.73 -4.53
N PHE A 127 -7.17 -2.13 -3.38
CA PHE A 127 -8.22 -2.50 -2.45
C PHE A 127 -9.62 -2.40 -3.09
N THR A 128 -10.40 -3.46 -3.00
CA THR A 128 -11.72 -3.54 -3.62
C THR A 128 -12.85 -3.94 -2.69
N ALA A 129 -12.56 -4.68 -1.63
CA ALA A 129 -13.58 -5.18 -0.74
C ALA A 129 -13.06 -5.40 0.67
N GLN A 130 -13.95 -5.21 1.61
CA GLN A 130 -13.75 -5.49 3.03
C GLN A 130 -15.02 -6.13 3.57
N GLY A 131 -14.87 -7.09 4.47
CA GLY A 131 -16.02 -7.74 5.09
C GLY A 131 -15.67 -8.47 6.37
N PRO A 132 -16.70 -8.97 7.08
CA PRO A 132 -16.46 -9.82 8.25
C PRO A 132 -15.90 -11.17 7.80
N GLY A 133 -15.00 -11.73 8.56
CA GLY A 133 -14.42 -13.04 8.30
C GLY A 133 -13.04 -13.22 8.91
N HIS A 134 -12.49 -14.40 8.71
CA HIS A 134 -11.11 -14.71 9.05
C HIS A 134 -10.24 -14.60 7.80
N GLY A 135 -8.96 -14.30 7.98
CA GLY A 135 -8.00 -14.42 6.88
C GLY A 135 -8.03 -15.85 6.31
N MET A 136 -7.90 -15.95 5.01
CA MET A 136 -7.87 -17.22 4.29
C MET A 136 -6.46 -17.41 3.70
N PRO A 137 -5.94 -18.64 3.74
CA PRO A 137 -4.67 -18.92 3.07
C PRO A 137 -4.82 -18.83 1.55
N PHE A 138 -3.71 -18.69 0.86
CA PHE A 138 -3.64 -18.63 -0.59
C PHE A 138 -3.26 -20.00 -1.17
N ALA A 139 -3.96 -20.42 -2.21
CA ALA A 139 -3.56 -21.54 -3.05
C ALA A 139 -2.82 -21.03 -4.30
N ARG A 140 -1.77 -21.73 -4.69
CA ARG A 140 -1.05 -21.46 -5.93
C ARG A 140 -1.98 -21.64 -7.13
N GLN A 141 -1.97 -20.71 -8.05
CA GLN A 141 -2.73 -20.79 -9.31
C GLN A 141 -1.81 -21.32 -10.43
N PRO A 142 -2.36 -21.85 -11.54
CA PRO A 142 -1.56 -22.43 -12.63
C PRO A 142 -0.40 -21.57 -13.11
N ASP A 143 -0.60 -20.26 -13.18
CA ASP A 143 0.43 -19.31 -13.62
C ASP A 143 1.63 -19.23 -12.67
N SER A 144 1.47 -19.61 -11.40
CA SER A 144 2.56 -19.63 -10.42
C SER A 144 3.59 -20.72 -10.69
N PHE A 145 3.27 -21.69 -11.55
CA PHE A 145 4.17 -22.77 -11.96
C PHE A 145 4.98 -22.43 -13.22
N ASP A 146 4.76 -21.27 -13.82
CA ASP A 146 5.59 -20.82 -14.93
C ASP A 146 7.05 -20.66 -14.48
N PRO A 147 8.01 -21.24 -15.22
CA PRO A 147 9.45 -21.18 -14.85
C PRO A 147 9.98 -19.75 -14.63
N ARG A 148 9.35 -18.74 -15.22
CA ARG A 148 9.76 -17.34 -15.07
C ARG A 148 9.47 -16.77 -13.68
N VAL A 149 8.52 -17.36 -12.97
CA VAL A 149 8.07 -16.89 -11.65
C VAL A 149 8.17 -17.94 -10.56
N SER A 150 8.46 -19.19 -10.90
CA SER A 150 8.50 -20.32 -9.95
C SER A 150 9.50 -20.11 -8.82
N PHE A 151 10.57 -19.33 -9.04
CA PHE A 151 11.54 -19.01 -8.00
C PHE A 151 10.92 -18.26 -6.80
N ILE A 152 9.80 -17.56 -6.99
CA ILE A 152 9.07 -16.85 -5.91
C ILE A 152 8.48 -17.86 -4.91
N PHE A 153 8.21 -19.08 -5.38
CA PHE A 153 7.57 -20.14 -4.62
C PHE A 153 8.57 -21.24 -4.20
N GLU A 154 9.86 -20.94 -4.25
CA GLU A 154 10.88 -21.88 -3.82
C GLU A 154 10.69 -22.26 -2.34
N GLY A 155 10.62 -23.56 -2.06
CA GLY A 155 10.36 -24.08 -0.72
C GLY A 155 8.87 -24.21 -0.37
N ILE A 156 7.95 -23.83 -1.26
CA ILE A 156 6.51 -24.01 -1.09
C ILE A 156 6.03 -25.17 -1.98
N GLY A 157 5.42 -26.17 -1.36
CA GLY A 157 4.88 -27.33 -2.07
C GLY A 157 3.74 -26.95 -3.03
N ASP A 158 3.52 -27.78 -4.05
CA ASP A 158 2.53 -27.48 -5.11
C ASP A 158 1.10 -27.36 -4.58
N GLU A 159 0.74 -28.19 -3.60
CA GLU A 159 -0.57 -28.22 -2.94
C GLU A 159 -0.56 -27.51 -1.58
N GLU A 160 0.55 -26.88 -1.23
CA GLU A 160 0.70 -26.18 0.05
C GLU A 160 -0.07 -24.87 0.05
N LEU A 161 -0.81 -24.62 1.12
CA LEU A 161 -1.49 -23.36 1.34
C LEU A 161 -0.53 -22.32 1.94
N ILE A 162 -0.42 -21.18 1.30
CA ILE A 162 0.46 -20.09 1.75
C ILE A 162 -0.28 -19.26 2.79
N GLY A 163 0.33 -19.11 3.97
CA GLY A 163 -0.26 -18.34 5.06
C GLY A 163 -1.29 -19.11 5.88
N ASP A 164 -1.32 -20.43 5.79
CA ASP A 164 -2.17 -21.30 6.63
C ASP A 164 -1.55 -21.47 8.03
N PHE A 165 -1.51 -20.37 8.78
CA PHE A 165 -1.02 -20.38 10.15
C PHE A 165 -2.20 -20.44 11.12
N PRO A 166 -2.28 -21.47 11.98
CA PRO A 166 -3.28 -21.50 13.03
C PRO A 166 -3.11 -20.25 13.91
N ASN A 167 -4.20 -19.53 14.13
CA ASN A 167 -4.24 -18.29 14.92
C ASN A 167 -3.60 -17.06 14.25
N LEU A 168 -3.50 -17.01 12.93
CA LEU A 168 -3.23 -15.76 12.26
C LEU A 168 -4.37 -14.78 12.57
N VAL A 169 -4.12 -13.92 13.54
CA VAL A 169 -5.09 -12.90 13.96
C VAL A 169 -4.89 -11.70 13.06
N MET A 170 -5.94 -11.32 12.34
CA MET A 170 -5.92 -10.05 11.64
C MET A 170 -5.85 -8.89 12.64
N GLU A 171 -5.21 -7.81 12.26
CA GLU A 171 -4.87 -6.65 13.09
C GLU A 171 -6.05 -6.08 13.90
N TYR A 172 -7.26 -6.29 13.45
CA TYR A 172 -8.49 -5.79 14.10
C TYR A 172 -9.36 -6.87 14.72
N GLY A 173 -8.76 -7.95 15.18
CA GLY A 173 -9.50 -9.04 15.83
C GLY A 173 -10.53 -9.69 14.90
N ALA A 174 -10.37 -10.89 14.67
CA ALA A 174 -11.22 -11.99 14.19
C ALA A 174 -12.40 -11.72 13.24
N SER A 175 -12.68 -10.53 12.73
CA SER A 175 -13.94 -10.28 12.05
C SER A 175 -13.87 -9.53 10.71
N SER A 176 -12.71 -9.15 10.23
CA SER A 176 -12.61 -8.46 8.94
C SER A 176 -11.48 -9.01 8.09
N PHE A 177 -11.70 -9.03 6.79
CA PHE A 177 -10.67 -9.30 5.79
C PHE A 177 -10.66 -8.18 4.76
N GLU A 178 -9.50 -7.94 4.19
CA GLU A 178 -9.30 -6.98 3.11
C GLU A 178 -8.84 -7.72 1.87
N ILE A 179 -9.32 -7.29 0.73
CA ILE A 179 -8.99 -7.89 -0.57
C ILE A 179 -8.47 -6.80 -1.49
N ASP A 180 -7.20 -6.89 -1.82
CA ASP A 180 -6.63 -6.18 -2.95
C ASP A 180 -6.82 -7.00 -4.22
N ARG A 181 -7.28 -6.37 -5.27
CA ARG A 181 -7.59 -7.03 -6.52
C ARG A 181 -6.86 -6.37 -7.68
N MET A 182 -6.29 -7.20 -8.53
CA MET A 182 -5.80 -6.75 -9.82
C MET A 182 -6.98 -6.29 -10.68
N ASP A 183 -6.88 -5.10 -11.24
CA ASP A 183 -7.83 -4.60 -12.22
C ASP A 183 -7.12 -4.55 -13.58
N PHE A 184 -7.48 -5.47 -14.45
CA PHE A 184 -6.93 -5.58 -15.80
C PHE A 184 -7.61 -4.65 -16.82
N GLN A 185 -8.31 -3.65 -16.37
CA GLN A 185 -8.80 -2.63 -17.30
C GLN A 185 -7.62 -1.77 -17.77
N LEU A 186 -7.05 -2.20 -18.85
CA LEU A 186 -6.13 -1.43 -19.69
C LEU A 186 -6.86 -0.27 -20.38
#